data_64f75edfa98031e20b2a33d67d7eb545
#
_entry.id   64f75edfa98031e20b2a33d67d7eb545
#
_cell.length_a   1.000
_cell.length_b   1.000
_cell.length_c   1.000
_cell.angle_alpha   90.00
_cell.angle_beta   90.00
_cell.angle_gamma   90.00
#
_symmetry.space_group_name_H-M   'P 1'
#
loop_
_entity.id
_entity.type
_entity.pdbx_description
1 polymer ?
#
loop_
_entity_poly.entity_id
_entity_poly.type
_entity_poly.pdbx_seq_one_letter_code
_entity_poly.pdbx_strand_id
1 'polypeptide(L)'
;MIHFKPIMAGCTLMLALAACADMSYGPVKYANGLMTGANGMTLYTFDKDATGSGKSVCNGPCAKNWPPLAATADSTSGGDWTVITRDDGSRQWAYSGRPLYFWSKDEKPGDITGDGFNNAWHAVRPEPRPLTGNMSL
;
A
#
# COMPACT_ATOMS: atom_id res chain seq x y z
N MET A 1 6.53 -72.10 15.94
CA MET A 1 5.58 -71.26 15.16
C MET A 1 5.89 -69.80 15.46
N ILE A 2 6.56 -69.12 14.56
CA ILE A 2 6.98 -67.72 14.75
C ILE A 2 5.97 -66.89 13.93
N HIS A 3 5.17 -66.06 14.61
CA HIS A 3 4.22 -65.15 13.98
C HIS A 3 4.91 -63.83 13.71
N PHE A 4 5.23 -63.55 12.45
CA PHE A 4 5.63 -62.21 12.01
C PHE A 4 4.39 -61.32 11.83
N LYS A 5 4.30 -60.26 12.63
CA LYS A 5 3.35 -59.17 12.39
C LYS A 5 3.94 -58.17 11.38
N PRO A 6 3.24 -57.77 10.33
CA PRO A 6 3.71 -56.69 9.46
C PRO A 6 3.51 -55.38 10.15
N ILE A 7 4.61 -54.59 10.26
CA ILE A 7 4.56 -53.20 10.67
C ILE A 7 4.11 -52.37 9.46
N MET A 8 2.90 -51.86 9.55
CA MET A 8 2.42 -50.86 8.59
C MET A 8 3.13 -49.52 8.88
N ALA A 9 4.05 -49.16 8.00
CA ALA A 9 4.63 -47.82 7.96
C ALA A 9 3.58 -46.86 7.41
N GLY A 10 2.99 -46.04 8.29
CA GLY A 10 2.11 -44.96 7.91
C GLY A 10 2.93 -43.82 7.30
N CYS A 11 2.76 -43.65 5.97
CA CYS A 11 3.28 -42.47 5.28
C CYS A 11 2.44 -41.26 5.68
N THR A 12 2.92 -40.45 6.62
CA THR A 12 2.27 -39.18 6.95
C THR A 12 2.65 -38.19 5.87
N LEU A 13 1.72 -37.96 4.95
CA LEU A 13 1.83 -36.92 3.93
C LEU A 13 1.69 -35.57 4.63
N MET A 14 2.81 -34.91 4.91
CA MET A 14 2.80 -33.51 5.33
C MET A 14 2.43 -32.65 4.11
N LEU A 15 1.17 -32.21 4.05
CA LEU A 15 0.80 -31.10 3.19
C LEU A 15 1.51 -29.84 3.73
N ALA A 16 2.59 -29.44 3.07
CA ALA A 16 3.12 -28.10 3.24
C ALA A 16 2.10 -27.12 2.66
N LEU A 17 1.32 -26.47 3.51
CA LEU A 17 0.58 -25.27 3.11
C LEU A 17 1.63 -24.22 2.78
N ALA A 18 1.87 -23.99 1.47
CA ALA A 18 2.54 -22.79 1.02
C ALA A 18 1.62 -21.62 1.38
N ALA A 19 1.93 -20.95 2.50
CA ALA A 19 1.36 -19.64 2.78
C ALA A 19 1.84 -18.72 1.64
N CYS A 20 0.93 -18.34 0.73
CA CYS A 20 1.14 -17.18 -0.10
C CYS A 20 1.32 -16.01 0.85
N ALA A 21 2.57 -15.59 1.06
CA ALA A 21 2.85 -14.33 1.69
C ALA A 21 2.31 -13.27 0.74
N ASP A 22 1.14 -12.72 1.04
CA ASP A 22 0.71 -11.46 0.49
C ASP A 22 1.80 -10.46 0.84
N MET A 23 2.66 -10.16 -0.12
CA MET A 23 3.58 -9.05 -0.03
C MET A 23 2.78 -7.77 -0.23
N SER A 24 1.84 -7.51 0.67
CA SER A 24 1.24 -6.20 0.85
C SER A 24 2.28 -5.29 1.48
N TYR A 25 3.20 -4.82 0.64
CA TYR A 25 4.05 -3.72 1.03
C TYR A 25 3.18 -2.45 1.10
N GLY A 26 2.94 -1.99 2.32
CA GLY A 26 2.21 -0.77 2.58
C GLY A 26 0.75 -0.96 3.00
N PRO A 27 0.13 0.08 3.58
CA PRO A 27 -1.22 0.02 4.16
C PRO A 27 -2.31 0.29 3.12
N VAL A 28 -2.16 -0.21 1.91
CA VAL A 28 -3.04 0.13 0.78
C VAL A 28 -3.66 -1.09 0.14
N LYS A 29 -4.75 -0.85 -0.56
CA LYS A 29 -5.44 -1.79 -1.44
C LYS A 29 -5.51 -1.22 -2.84
N TYR A 30 -5.89 -2.04 -3.78
CA TYR A 30 -6.11 -1.64 -5.17
C TYR A 30 -7.51 -2.05 -5.57
N ALA A 31 -8.27 -1.12 -6.10
CA ALA A 31 -9.62 -1.35 -6.57
C ALA A 31 -9.91 -0.49 -7.81
N ASN A 32 -10.39 -1.12 -8.88
CA ASN A 32 -10.78 -0.44 -10.12
C ASN A 32 -9.68 0.47 -10.70
N GLY A 33 -8.42 0.04 -10.63
CA GLY A 33 -7.28 0.83 -11.13
C GLY A 33 -6.85 1.98 -10.23
N LEU A 34 -7.38 2.06 -9.03
CA LEU A 34 -7.05 3.09 -8.04
C LEU A 34 -6.29 2.48 -6.85
N MET A 35 -5.37 3.25 -6.31
CA MET A 35 -4.80 2.96 -4.99
C MET A 35 -5.73 3.51 -3.92
N THR A 36 -6.06 2.68 -2.94
CA THR A 36 -6.98 3.03 -1.85
C THR A 36 -6.36 2.70 -0.50
N GLY A 37 -6.80 3.41 0.54
CA GLY A 37 -6.48 3.03 1.91
C GLY A 37 -7.17 1.74 2.32
N ALA A 38 -6.89 1.26 3.52
CA ALA A 38 -7.54 0.08 4.09
C ALA A 38 -9.06 0.23 4.19
N ASN A 39 -9.56 1.47 4.31
CA ASN A 39 -10.98 1.83 4.34
C ASN A 39 -11.63 1.84 2.94
N GLY A 40 -10.89 1.56 1.87
CA GLY A 40 -11.37 1.59 0.50
C GLY A 40 -11.45 2.99 -0.13
N MET A 41 -11.11 4.04 0.61
CA MET A 41 -11.14 5.42 0.10
C MET A 41 -9.93 5.70 -0.78
N THR A 42 -10.15 6.47 -1.84
CA THR A 42 -9.12 6.80 -2.84
C THR A 42 -7.96 7.59 -2.22
N LEU A 43 -6.75 7.26 -2.64
CA LEU A 43 -5.54 7.97 -2.28
C LEU A 43 -5.11 8.93 -3.39
N TYR A 44 -4.52 10.04 -2.97
CA TYR A 44 -4.11 11.16 -3.83
C TYR A 44 -2.66 11.55 -3.57
N THR A 45 -2.04 12.15 -4.57
CA THR A 45 -0.76 12.86 -4.47
C THR A 45 -0.93 14.35 -4.71
N PHE A 46 0.01 15.13 -4.21
CA PHE A 46 0.05 16.58 -4.31
C PHE A 46 1.27 17.03 -5.12
N ASP A 47 1.06 17.77 -6.20
CA ASP A 47 2.15 18.18 -7.10
C ASP A 47 3.18 19.12 -6.44
N LYS A 48 2.78 19.85 -5.40
CA LYS A 48 3.68 20.73 -4.66
C LYS A 48 4.62 19.99 -3.70
N ASP A 49 4.31 18.73 -3.39
CA ASP A 49 5.25 17.88 -2.67
C ASP A 49 6.34 17.42 -3.62
N ALA A 50 7.56 17.88 -3.44
CA ALA A 50 8.67 17.47 -4.29
C ALA A 50 8.93 15.96 -4.14
N THR A 51 8.93 15.25 -5.26
CA THR A 51 9.14 13.79 -5.29
C THR A 51 10.46 13.42 -4.64
N GLY A 52 10.43 12.50 -3.67
CA GLY A 52 11.62 12.03 -2.98
C GLY A 52 12.21 12.98 -1.94
N SER A 53 11.55 14.10 -1.66
CA SER A 53 12.05 15.09 -0.67
C SER A 53 11.96 14.60 0.77
N GLY A 54 11.14 13.60 1.07
CA GLY A 54 10.85 13.17 2.43
C GLY A 54 10.00 14.17 3.23
N LYS A 55 9.38 15.12 2.56
CA LYS A 55 8.61 16.22 3.15
C LYS A 55 7.22 16.33 2.52
N SER A 56 6.27 16.75 3.34
CA SER A 56 4.96 17.22 2.90
C SER A 56 4.86 18.74 3.13
N VAL A 57 4.37 19.46 2.14
CA VAL A 57 4.08 20.90 2.26
C VAL A 57 2.60 21.19 2.49
N CYS A 58 1.78 20.14 2.58
CA CYS A 58 0.35 20.25 2.88
C CYS A 58 0.15 20.22 4.40
N ASN A 59 0.11 21.38 5.03
CA ASN A 59 -0.02 21.56 6.47
C ASN A 59 -1.27 22.40 6.82
N GLY A 60 -1.65 22.41 8.10
CA GLY A 60 -2.77 23.20 8.60
C GLY A 60 -4.08 22.94 7.86
N PRO A 61 -4.74 23.97 7.31
CA PRO A 61 -6.00 23.83 6.57
C PRO A 61 -5.91 22.87 5.37
N CYS A 62 -4.75 22.82 4.71
CA CYS A 62 -4.51 21.85 3.65
C CYS A 62 -4.64 20.41 4.15
N ALA A 63 -3.95 20.08 5.23
CA ALA A 63 -3.99 18.73 5.80
C ALA A 63 -5.37 18.37 6.38
N LYS A 64 -6.17 19.36 6.75
CA LYS A 64 -7.56 19.15 7.18
C LYS A 64 -8.46 18.73 6.03
N ASN A 65 -8.28 19.34 4.86
CA ASN A 65 -9.00 18.98 3.64
C ASN A 65 -8.42 17.71 2.99
N TRP A 66 -7.12 17.53 3.08
CA TRP A 66 -6.38 16.40 2.53
C TRP A 66 -5.66 15.63 3.64
N PRO A 67 -6.40 14.81 4.40
CA PRO A 67 -5.79 14.05 5.49
C PRO A 67 -4.68 13.13 4.98
N PRO A 68 -3.50 13.15 5.60
CA PRO A 68 -2.41 12.26 5.20
C PRO A 68 -2.74 10.79 5.50
N LEU A 69 -2.21 9.90 4.65
CA LEU A 69 -2.22 8.47 4.97
C LEU A 69 -1.24 8.23 6.12
N ALA A 70 -1.77 8.08 7.32
CA ALA A 70 -0.96 7.97 8.53
C ALA A 70 -0.14 6.68 8.57
N ALA A 71 1.12 6.79 8.98
CA ALA A 71 1.97 5.68 9.35
C ALA A 71 2.08 5.58 10.87
N THR A 72 2.20 4.36 11.37
CA THR A 72 2.37 4.10 12.80
C THR A 72 3.84 4.22 13.21
N ALA A 73 4.12 4.26 14.52
CA ALA A 73 5.49 4.39 15.03
C ALA A 73 6.40 3.22 14.64
N ASP A 74 5.83 2.04 14.42
CA ASP A 74 6.51 0.81 14.02
C ASP A 74 6.52 0.58 12.51
N SER A 75 5.90 1.48 11.72
CA SER A 75 5.96 1.42 10.26
C SER A 75 7.39 1.62 9.78
N THR A 76 7.81 0.78 8.83
CA THR A 76 9.15 0.82 8.24
C THR A 76 9.10 0.97 6.74
N SER A 77 10.06 1.73 6.17
CA SER A 77 10.23 1.88 4.73
C SER A 77 10.71 0.58 4.09
N GLY A 78 10.28 0.33 2.86
CA GLY A 78 10.71 -0.83 2.08
C GLY A 78 10.20 -0.76 0.63
N GLY A 79 11.05 -1.10 -0.34
CA GLY A 79 10.74 -0.99 -1.76
C GLY A 79 10.35 0.44 -2.16
N ASP A 80 9.24 0.59 -2.85
CA ASP A 80 8.71 1.90 -3.25
C ASP A 80 8.01 2.67 -2.11
N TRP A 81 7.94 2.07 -0.92
CA TRP A 81 7.26 2.63 0.24
C TRP A 81 8.24 3.29 1.20
N THR A 82 7.97 4.53 1.57
CA THR A 82 8.72 5.25 2.57
C THR A 82 7.79 5.88 3.60
N VAL A 83 8.33 6.07 4.81
CA VAL A 83 7.64 6.82 5.87
C VAL A 83 8.33 8.15 6.02
N ILE A 84 7.57 9.23 5.88
CA ILE A 84 8.06 10.59 6.09
C ILE A 84 7.58 11.13 7.43
N THR A 85 8.32 12.05 8.00
CA THR A 85 7.92 12.82 9.18
C THR A 85 7.44 14.19 8.72
N ARG A 86 6.20 14.52 9.10
CA ARG A 86 5.57 15.80 8.79
C ARG A 86 6.07 16.89 9.74
N ASP A 87 5.81 18.16 9.40
CA ASP A 87 6.24 19.31 10.21
C ASP A 87 5.66 19.29 11.63
N ASP A 88 4.49 18.69 11.83
CA ASP A 88 3.87 18.50 13.15
C ASP A 88 4.40 17.30 13.94
N GLY A 89 5.37 16.56 13.38
CA GLY A 89 5.97 15.37 13.99
C GLY A 89 5.20 14.07 13.71
N SER A 90 4.03 14.12 13.09
CA SER A 90 3.29 12.93 12.68
C SER A 90 3.96 12.25 11.49
N ARG A 91 3.66 10.97 11.29
CA ARG A 91 4.26 10.15 10.25
C ARG A 91 3.24 9.85 9.15
N GLN A 92 3.70 9.86 7.93
CA GLN A 92 2.88 9.69 6.75
C GLN A 92 3.54 8.73 5.76
N TRP A 93 2.75 7.88 5.13
CA TRP A 93 3.21 7.04 4.04
C TRP A 93 3.41 7.84 2.74
N ALA A 94 4.49 7.51 2.06
CA ALA A 94 4.76 7.94 0.70
C ALA A 94 5.00 6.73 -0.21
N TYR A 95 4.54 6.81 -1.44
CA TYR A 95 4.73 5.81 -2.48
C TYR A 95 5.51 6.40 -3.65
N SER A 96 6.58 5.72 -4.07
CA SER A 96 7.50 6.21 -5.12
C SER A 96 7.94 7.66 -4.89
N GLY A 97 8.24 8.00 -3.66
CA GLY A 97 8.69 9.33 -3.23
C GLY A 97 7.61 10.39 -3.12
N ARG A 98 6.33 10.02 -3.27
CA ARG A 98 5.20 10.95 -3.20
C ARG A 98 4.36 10.68 -1.96
N PRO A 99 4.21 11.65 -1.03
CA PRO A 99 3.29 11.53 0.10
C PRO A 99 1.85 11.27 -0.34
N LEU A 100 1.14 10.43 0.40
CA LEU A 100 -0.22 10.02 0.08
C LEU A 100 -1.23 10.65 1.02
N TYR A 101 -2.38 11.02 0.45
CA TYR A 101 -3.46 11.71 1.14
C TYR A 101 -4.82 11.12 0.80
N PHE A 102 -5.79 11.32 1.70
CA PHE A 102 -7.21 11.20 1.41
C PHE A 102 -7.79 12.56 1.01
N TRP A 103 -8.97 12.55 0.39
CA TRP A 103 -9.77 13.74 0.17
C TRP A 103 -10.99 13.75 1.08
N SER A 104 -11.11 14.77 1.91
CA SER A 104 -12.17 14.83 2.94
C SER A 104 -13.60 14.88 2.37
N LYS A 105 -13.76 15.21 1.09
CA LYS A 105 -15.05 15.28 0.42
C LYS A 105 -15.44 14.03 -0.35
N ASP A 106 -14.57 13.04 -0.44
CA ASP A 106 -14.95 11.71 -0.90
C ASP A 106 -15.82 11.06 0.18
N GLU A 107 -17.02 10.58 -0.20
CA GLU A 107 -18.01 10.07 0.74
C GLU A 107 -18.03 8.55 0.83
N LYS A 108 -17.64 7.86 -0.25
CA LYS A 108 -17.69 6.40 -0.34
C LYS A 108 -16.53 5.83 -1.15
N PRO A 109 -16.20 4.55 -0.98
CA PRO A 109 -15.23 3.85 -1.81
C PRO A 109 -15.54 4.02 -3.30
N GLY A 110 -14.51 4.33 -4.08
CA GLY A 110 -14.62 4.59 -5.52
C GLY A 110 -14.83 6.07 -5.88
N ASP A 111 -15.16 6.94 -4.92
CA ASP A 111 -15.19 8.38 -5.17
C ASP A 111 -13.79 8.90 -5.52
N ILE A 112 -13.73 9.76 -6.53
CA ILE A 112 -12.53 10.45 -7.00
C ILE A 112 -12.79 11.95 -7.18
N THR A 113 -13.54 12.55 -6.27
CA THR A 113 -13.98 13.94 -6.39
C THR A 113 -12.85 14.95 -6.23
N GLY A 114 -11.71 14.50 -5.72
CA GLY A 114 -10.49 15.30 -5.60
C GLY A 114 -9.53 15.20 -6.79
N ASP A 115 -9.79 14.30 -7.75
CA ASP A 115 -8.91 14.11 -8.90
C ASP A 115 -8.91 15.35 -9.82
N GLY A 116 -7.73 15.93 -10.04
CA GLY A 116 -7.57 17.16 -10.79
C GLY A 116 -7.88 18.45 -10.01
N PHE A 117 -8.16 18.35 -8.73
CA PHE A 117 -8.49 19.52 -7.91
C PHE A 117 -7.36 20.56 -7.94
N ASN A 118 -7.69 21.78 -8.32
CA ASN A 118 -6.75 22.90 -8.51
C ASN A 118 -5.56 22.59 -9.43
N ASN A 119 -5.67 21.63 -10.32
CA ASN A 119 -4.58 21.11 -11.16
C ASN A 119 -3.34 20.66 -10.37
N ALA A 120 -3.49 20.34 -9.09
CA ALA A 120 -2.40 20.02 -8.18
C ALA A 120 -2.56 18.69 -7.46
N TRP A 121 -3.76 18.12 -7.46
CA TRP A 121 -4.09 16.87 -6.79
C TRP A 121 -4.51 15.80 -7.77
N HIS A 122 -4.00 14.59 -7.60
CA HIS A 122 -4.24 13.49 -8.53
C HIS A 122 -4.51 12.20 -7.78
N ALA A 123 -5.58 11.51 -8.16
CA ALA A 123 -5.83 10.15 -7.69
C ALA A 123 -4.70 9.21 -8.16
N VAL A 124 -4.22 8.36 -7.27
CA VAL A 124 -3.11 7.46 -7.59
C VAL A 124 -3.63 6.27 -8.38
N ARG A 125 -3.16 6.15 -9.60
CA ARG A 125 -3.38 5.01 -10.49
C ARG A 125 -2.04 4.33 -10.73
N PRO A 126 -1.75 3.26 -9.97
CA PRO A 126 -0.48 2.56 -10.19
C PRO A 126 -0.42 2.01 -11.60
N GLU A 127 0.71 2.26 -12.26
CA GLU A 127 0.96 1.64 -13.56
C GLU A 127 0.90 0.11 -13.41
N PRO A 128 0.28 -0.57 -14.37
CA PRO A 128 0.36 -2.02 -14.41
C PRO A 128 1.84 -2.41 -14.44
N ARG A 129 2.29 -3.07 -13.40
CA ARG A 129 3.65 -3.58 -13.39
C ARG A 129 3.75 -4.60 -14.53
N PRO A 130 4.61 -4.38 -15.53
CA PRO A 130 4.79 -5.37 -16.57
C PRO A 130 5.19 -6.67 -15.88
N LEU A 131 4.47 -7.74 -16.19
CA LEU A 131 4.85 -9.08 -15.78
C LEU A 131 6.16 -9.41 -16.52
N THR A 132 7.28 -8.94 -16.02
CA THR A 132 8.60 -9.40 -16.45
C THR A 132 8.79 -10.80 -15.88
N GLY A 133 7.95 -11.72 -16.32
CA GLY A 133 8.29 -13.11 -16.31
C GLY A 133 9.39 -13.32 -17.31
N ASN A 134 10.61 -13.40 -16.84
CA ASN A 134 11.72 -13.89 -17.64
C ASN A 134 11.41 -15.37 -17.96
N MET A 135 10.66 -15.60 -19.03
CA MET A 135 10.62 -16.94 -19.66
C MET A 135 11.92 -17.05 -20.48
N SER A 136 12.99 -17.43 -19.80
CA SER A 136 14.12 -18.02 -20.49
C SER A 136 13.67 -19.40 -20.99
N LEU A 137 13.57 -19.55 -22.30
CA LEU A 137 13.49 -20.83 -22.98
C LEU A 137 14.82 -21.54 -22.89
#